data_7254f2aaa069c90cccb8148814d4fc20
#
_entry.id   7254f2aaa069c90cccb8148814d4fc20
#
_cell.length_a   1.000
_cell.length_b   1.000
_cell.length_c   1.000
_cell.angle_alpha   90.00
_cell.angle_beta   90.00
_cell.angle_gamma   90.00
#
_symmetry.space_group_name_H-M   'P 1'
#
loop_
_entity.id
_entity.type
_entity.pdbx_description
1 polymer ?
#
loop_
_entity_poly.entity_id
_entity_poly.type
_entity_poly.pdbx_seq_one_letter_code
_entity_poly.pdbx_strand_id
1 'polypeptide(L)'
;LVISCPCAMGLATPTAVMVGVGRAAKNGVLIKGGSTIELFSKTKKIIFDKTGTLTNGEFKIHELKKWNENYNAESIIYELEKHSSHPIAKSLVNHLESKKTDIKFDTVNELKGKGFHATDTKGNSYQFGSAKFIQITDPLIEKDFQLFLKVNNELVAAVSISDETKSGARELTNYFNDKNIETILLSGDNKQKCDALASELNINEVIANQLPE
;
A
#
# COMPACT_ATOMS: atom_id res chain seq x y z
N LEU A 1 -35.77 -4.74 -55.40
CA LEU A 1 -34.93 -4.04 -54.41
C LEU A 1 -35.42 -4.43 -53.02
N VAL A 2 -34.74 -5.33 -52.35
CA VAL A 2 -35.00 -5.64 -50.92
C VAL A 2 -34.19 -4.59 -50.12
N ILE A 3 -34.85 -3.60 -49.54
CA ILE A 3 -34.22 -2.70 -48.61
C ILE A 3 -34.22 -3.40 -47.25
N SER A 4 -33.10 -4.00 -46.94
CA SER A 4 -32.85 -4.55 -45.59
C SER A 4 -32.56 -3.39 -44.63
N CYS A 5 -33.53 -3.02 -43.82
CA CYS A 5 -33.34 -2.02 -42.79
C CYS A 5 -32.48 -2.60 -41.66
N PRO A 6 -31.29 -2.07 -41.31
CA PRO A 6 -30.48 -2.54 -40.18
C PRO A 6 -31.02 -2.04 -38.84
N CYS A 7 -32.33 -1.76 -38.74
CA CYS A 7 -32.94 -1.16 -37.54
C CYS A 7 -32.73 -2.00 -36.29
N ALA A 8 -32.73 -3.32 -36.40
CA ALA A 8 -32.48 -4.23 -35.29
C ALA A 8 -31.04 -4.10 -34.75
N MET A 9 -30.05 -3.98 -35.63
CA MET A 9 -28.66 -3.71 -35.23
C MET A 9 -28.46 -2.31 -34.64
N GLY A 10 -29.17 -1.29 -35.20
CA GLY A 10 -29.08 0.07 -34.71
C GLY A 10 -29.62 0.27 -33.29
N LEU A 11 -30.53 -0.59 -32.83
CA LEU A 11 -31.08 -0.55 -31.48
C LEU A 11 -30.41 -1.57 -30.52
N ALA A 12 -29.99 -2.70 -31.00
CA ALA A 12 -29.46 -3.80 -30.17
C ALA A 12 -28.17 -3.38 -29.43
N THR A 13 -27.21 -2.79 -30.14
CA THR A 13 -25.93 -2.37 -29.54
C THR A 13 -26.08 -1.27 -28.48
N PRO A 14 -26.79 -0.14 -28.74
CA PRO A 14 -27.01 0.88 -27.71
C PRO A 14 -27.76 0.33 -26.49
N THR A 15 -28.77 -0.52 -26.70
CA THR A 15 -29.52 -1.13 -25.60
C THR A 15 -28.65 -2.05 -24.75
N ALA A 16 -27.83 -2.90 -25.36
CA ALA A 16 -26.90 -3.78 -24.65
C ALA A 16 -25.89 -2.97 -23.84
N VAL A 17 -25.34 -1.89 -24.42
CA VAL A 17 -24.43 -0.97 -23.73
C VAL A 17 -25.11 -0.30 -22.54
N MET A 18 -26.35 0.22 -22.71
CA MET A 18 -27.09 0.84 -21.62
C MET A 18 -27.35 -0.13 -20.46
N VAL A 19 -27.75 -1.37 -20.78
CA VAL A 19 -27.97 -2.40 -19.76
C VAL A 19 -26.67 -2.74 -19.05
N GLY A 20 -25.56 -2.88 -19.79
CA GLY A 20 -24.23 -3.16 -19.24
C GLY A 20 -23.74 -2.06 -18.31
N VAL A 21 -23.80 -0.79 -18.74
CA VAL A 21 -23.44 0.39 -17.93
C VAL A 21 -24.33 0.50 -16.70
N GLY A 22 -25.64 0.33 -16.85
CA GLY A 22 -26.59 0.38 -15.76
C GLY A 22 -26.34 -0.70 -14.70
N ARG A 23 -25.99 -1.92 -15.13
CA ARG A 23 -25.62 -3.03 -14.21
C ARG A 23 -24.29 -2.75 -13.49
N ALA A 24 -23.30 -2.21 -14.19
CA ALA A 24 -22.02 -1.80 -13.61
C ALA A 24 -22.24 -0.71 -12.54
N ALA A 25 -23.03 0.33 -12.85
CA ALA A 25 -23.34 1.41 -11.92
C ALA A 25 -24.05 0.92 -10.63
N LYS A 26 -24.98 -0.04 -10.74
CA LYS A 26 -25.63 -0.69 -9.59
C LYS A 26 -24.66 -1.43 -8.68
N ASN A 27 -23.51 -1.84 -9.21
CA ASN A 27 -22.42 -2.50 -8.45
C ASN A 27 -21.28 -1.53 -8.10
N GLY A 28 -21.51 -0.21 -8.16
CA GLY A 28 -20.50 0.80 -7.79
C GLY A 28 -19.42 1.05 -8.84
N VAL A 29 -19.56 0.50 -10.06
CA VAL A 29 -18.59 0.68 -11.16
C VAL A 29 -19.10 1.73 -12.15
N LEU A 30 -18.39 2.87 -12.22
CA LEU A 30 -18.73 3.93 -13.16
C LEU A 30 -17.97 3.76 -14.48
N ILE A 31 -18.70 3.49 -15.57
CA ILE A 31 -18.16 3.35 -16.92
C ILE A 31 -18.41 4.63 -17.71
N LYS A 32 -17.33 5.27 -18.19
CA LYS A 32 -17.40 6.50 -19.00
C LYS A 32 -17.57 6.15 -20.49
N GLY A 33 -18.82 5.93 -20.90
CA GLY A 33 -19.18 5.72 -22.31
C GLY A 33 -19.10 4.26 -22.77
N GLY A 34 -19.88 3.97 -23.83
CA GLY A 34 -20.02 2.60 -24.36
C GLY A 34 -18.75 2.05 -25.04
N SER A 35 -17.94 2.93 -25.63
CA SER A 35 -16.64 2.54 -26.23
C SER A 35 -15.67 1.93 -25.23
N THR A 36 -15.77 2.32 -23.95
CA THR A 36 -14.95 1.74 -22.89
C THR A 36 -15.23 0.26 -22.70
N ILE A 37 -16.50 -0.18 -22.77
CA ILE A 37 -16.87 -1.61 -22.68
C ILE A 37 -16.25 -2.40 -23.83
N GLU A 38 -16.28 -1.85 -25.05
CA GLU A 38 -15.68 -2.49 -26.19
C GLU A 38 -14.15 -2.63 -26.07
N LEU A 39 -13.49 -1.59 -25.57
CA LEU A 39 -12.05 -1.62 -25.30
C LEU A 39 -11.69 -2.65 -24.22
N PHE A 40 -12.47 -2.76 -23.15
CA PHE A 40 -12.27 -3.77 -22.12
C PHE A 40 -12.35 -5.20 -22.68
N SER A 41 -13.25 -5.45 -23.63
CA SER A 41 -13.36 -6.79 -24.25
C SER A 41 -12.12 -7.20 -25.04
N LYS A 42 -11.29 -6.24 -25.44
CA LYS A 42 -10.04 -6.42 -26.21
C LYS A 42 -8.79 -6.39 -25.35
N THR A 43 -8.93 -6.22 -24.02
CA THR A 43 -7.81 -6.14 -23.08
C THR A 43 -6.98 -7.44 -23.12
N LYS A 44 -5.67 -7.28 -23.23
CA LYS A 44 -4.71 -8.39 -23.24
C LYS A 44 -3.80 -8.38 -22.02
N LYS A 45 -3.64 -7.22 -21.41
CA LYS A 45 -2.79 -7.02 -20.24
C LYS A 45 -3.50 -6.15 -19.22
N ILE A 46 -3.34 -6.46 -17.93
CA ILE A 46 -3.83 -5.66 -16.83
C ILE A 46 -2.67 -5.37 -15.90
N ILE A 47 -2.46 -4.10 -15.60
CA ILE A 47 -1.45 -3.64 -14.66
C ILE A 47 -2.14 -3.29 -13.36
N PHE A 48 -1.72 -3.92 -12.28
CA PHE A 48 -2.18 -3.67 -10.93
C PHE A 48 -1.17 -2.82 -10.17
N ASP A 49 -1.62 -1.73 -9.57
CA ASP A 49 -0.90 -1.11 -8.47
C ASP A 49 -1.03 -1.99 -7.21
N LYS A 50 0.00 -1.98 -6.36
CA LYS A 50 0.01 -2.78 -5.12
C LYS A 50 -0.89 -2.18 -4.05
N THR A 51 -0.52 -0.97 -3.58
CA THR A 51 -1.06 -0.39 -2.35
C THR A 51 -2.47 0.16 -2.53
N GLY A 52 -3.42 -0.34 -1.74
CA GLY A 52 -4.83 0.06 -1.83
C GLY A 52 -5.60 -0.57 -3.00
N THR A 53 -4.91 -1.24 -3.95
CA THR A 53 -5.53 -1.96 -5.08
C THR A 53 -5.55 -3.46 -4.82
N LEU A 54 -4.41 -4.12 -4.79
CA LEU A 54 -4.30 -5.54 -4.43
C LEU A 54 -4.26 -5.76 -2.92
N THR A 55 -3.84 -4.75 -2.17
CA THR A 55 -3.80 -4.72 -0.72
C THR A 55 -4.85 -3.75 -0.16
N ASN A 56 -5.13 -3.87 1.14
CA ASN A 56 -6.11 -3.03 1.80
C ASN A 56 -5.65 -1.57 1.93
N GLY A 57 -4.35 -1.30 1.84
CA GLY A 57 -3.75 0.00 2.15
C GLY A 57 -3.75 0.30 3.65
N GLU A 58 -4.12 -0.69 4.47
CA GLU A 58 -4.06 -0.64 5.92
C GLU A 58 -2.85 -1.42 6.38
N PHE A 59 -1.89 -0.71 6.95
CA PHE A 59 -0.66 -1.32 7.44
C PHE A 59 -0.90 -1.93 8.83
N LYS A 60 -0.50 -3.17 9.01
CA LYS A 60 -0.49 -3.83 10.33
C LYS A 60 0.93 -3.97 10.83
N ILE A 61 1.11 -3.77 12.12
CA ILE A 61 2.36 -4.08 12.79
C ILE A 61 2.46 -5.61 12.88
N HIS A 62 3.46 -6.16 12.20
CA HIS A 62 3.76 -7.59 12.25
C HIS A 62 4.65 -7.90 13.45
N GLU A 63 5.68 -7.10 13.66
CA GLU A 63 6.62 -7.25 14.76
C GLU A 63 7.14 -5.89 15.21
N LEU A 64 7.28 -5.70 16.52
CA LEU A 64 8.04 -4.63 17.14
C LEU A 64 9.15 -5.24 17.95
N LYS A 65 10.37 -5.15 17.45
CA LYS A 65 11.58 -5.66 18.12
C LYS A 65 12.25 -4.55 18.90
N LYS A 66 12.60 -4.82 20.15
CA LYS A 66 13.31 -3.90 21.05
C LYS A 66 14.68 -4.48 21.38
N TRP A 67 15.71 -3.63 21.33
CA TRP A 67 17.08 -3.96 21.74
C TRP A 67 17.46 -3.31 23.08
N ASN A 68 16.78 -2.21 23.45
CA ASN A 68 17.02 -1.53 24.71
C ASN A 68 15.70 -1.27 25.43
N GLU A 69 15.47 -1.97 26.53
CA GLU A 69 14.24 -1.87 27.34
C GLU A 69 14.22 -0.67 28.30
N ASN A 70 15.33 0.06 28.42
CA ASN A 70 15.37 1.28 29.22
C ASN A 70 14.50 2.40 28.62
N TYR A 71 14.16 2.27 27.34
CA TYR A 71 13.29 3.18 26.64
C TYR A 71 11.92 2.51 26.36
N ASN A 72 10.85 3.22 26.67
CA ASN A 72 9.51 2.78 26.26
C ASN A 72 9.30 3.10 24.77
N ALA A 73 9.78 2.21 23.91
CA ALA A 73 9.77 2.39 22.45
C ALA A 73 8.34 2.59 21.91
N GLU A 74 7.35 1.84 22.44
CA GLU A 74 5.97 1.95 22.01
C GLU A 74 5.41 3.36 22.24
N SER A 75 5.66 3.92 23.42
CA SER A 75 5.19 5.27 23.75
C SER A 75 5.91 6.35 22.96
N ILE A 76 7.21 6.19 22.74
CA ILE A 76 8.00 7.13 21.91
C ILE A 76 7.45 7.14 20.49
N ILE A 77 7.25 5.97 19.88
CA ILE A 77 6.72 5.84 18.51
C ILE A 77 5.31 6.43 18.43
N TYR A 78 4.44 6.12 19.39
CA TYR A 78 3.09 6.67 19.46
C TYR A 78 3.10 8.19 19.48
N GLU A 79 3.90 8.79 20.37
CA GLU A 79 3.98 10.25 20.55
C GLU A 79 4.55 10.97 19.32
N LEU A 80 5.47 10.35 18.57
CA LEU A 80 6.01 10.90 17.33
C LEU A 80 4.98 10.81 16.20
N GLU A 81 4.37 9.65 16.01
CA GLU A 81 3.51 9.35 14.86
C GLU A 81 2.10 9.96 14.96
N LYS A 82 1.62 10.32 16.17
CA LYS A 82 0.32 10.97 16.35
C LYS A 82 0.16 12.30 15.61
N HIS A 83 1.27 12.91 15.20
CA HIS A 83 1.32 14.18 14.47
C HIS A 83 1.30 13.99 12.94
N SER A 84 1.44 12.76 12.44
CA SER A 84 1.47 12.47 11.01
C SER A 84 0.09 12.05 10.47
N SER A 85 -0.20 12.46 9.24
CA SER A 85 -1.37 12.00 8.49
C SER A 85 -1.10 10.77 7.62
N HIS A 86 0.14 10.24 7.62
CA HIS A 86 0.54 9.12 6.81
C HIS A 86 -0.23 7.83 7.19
N PRO A 87 -0.65 6.98 6.25
CA PRO A 87 -1.38 5.73 6.57
C PRO A 87 -0.64 4.83 7.56
N ILE A 88 0.67 4.69 7.44
CA ILE A 88 1.51 3.92 8.37
C ILE A 88 1.43 4.52 9.79
N ALA A 89 1.52 5.85 9.91
CA ALA A 89 1.42 6.54 11.19
C ALA A 89 0.10 6.26 11.89
N LYS A 90 -1.01 6.36 11.16
CA LYS A 90 -2.34 6.04 11.69
C LYS A 90 -2.44 4.61 12.21
N SER A 91 -1.87 3.66 11.47
CA SER A 91 -1.83 2.25 11.88
C SER A 91 -0.99 2.05 13.14
N LEU A 92 0.19 2.70 13.22
CA LEU A 92 1.04 2.68 14.42
C LEU A 92 0.33 3.25 15.63
N VAL A 93 -0.28 4.43 15.50
CA VAL A 93 -1.02 5.10 16.56
C VAL A 93 -2.16 4.24 17.07
N ASN A 94 -2.98 3.68 16.19
CA ASN A 94 -4.10 2.81 16.58
C ASN A 94 -3.63 1.55 17.33
N HIS A 95 -2.53 0.95 16.87
CA HIS A 95 -1.98 -0.27 17.49
C HIS A 95 -1.35 0.01 18.86
N LEU A 96 -0.69 1.16 19.01
CA LEU A 96 0.07 1.52 20.21
C LEU A 96 -0.71 2.35 21.22
N GLU A 97 -1.96 2.73 20.93
CA GLU A 97 -2.78 3.61 21.78
C GLU A 97 -2.89 3.14 23.23
N SER A 98 -3.02 1.83 23.44
CA SER A 98 -3.12 1.25 24.79
C SER A 98 -1.80 1.30 25.58
N LYS A 99 -0.68 1.60 24.93
CA LYS A 99 0.68 1.62 25.51
C LYS A 99 1.26 3.01 25.67
N LYS A 100 0.46 4.03 25.41
CA LYS A 100 0.88 5.42 25.55
C LYS A 100 1.23 5.75 27.01
N THR A 101 2.32 6.48 27.19
CA THR A 101 2.70 7.13 28.44
C THR A 101 3.01 8.61 28.15
N ASP A 102 2.91 9.46 29.15
CA ASP A 102 3.18 10.90 29.01
C ASP A 102 4.67 11.18 28.72
N ILE A 103 5.06 11.07 27.46
CA ILE A 103 6.36 11.54 26.97
C ILE A 103 6.14 12.93 26.37
N LYS A 104 6.88 13.95 26.88
CA LYS A 104 6.81 15.30 26.39
C LYS A 104 8.07 15.62 25.58
N PHE A 105 7.87 15.91 24.31
CA PHE A 105 8.91 16.45 23.46
C PHE A 105 8.89 17.98 23.51
N ASP A 106 10.06 18.59 23.49
CA ASP A 106 10.24 20.03 23.33
C ASP A 106 10.08 20.43 21.86
N THR A 107 10.68 19.64 20.96
CA THR A 107 10.52 19.81 19.51
C THR A 107 10.17 18.51 18.83
N VAL A 108 9.28 18.57 17.82
CA VAL A 108 8.97 17.47 16.93
C VAL A 108 8.96 17.97 15.49
N ASN A 109 9.82 17.45 14.65
CA ASN A 109 9.94 17.83 13.25
C ASN A 109 9.70 16.60 12.36
N GLU A 110 8.65 16.64 11.54
CA GLU A 110 8.40 15.64 10.51
C GLU A 110 9.18 15.97 9.23
N LEU A 111 9.98 15.01 8.77
CA LEU A 111 10.66 15.05 7.48
C LEU A 111 9.84 14.17 6.52
N LYS A 112 8.98 14.79 5.72
CA LYS A 112 8.05 14.09 4.81
C LYS A 112 8.74 13.00 4.00
N GLY A 113 8.18 11.78 4.04
CA GLY A 113 8.69 10.60 3.35
C GLY A 113 9.97 9.99 3.94
N LYS A 114 10.46 10.49 5.09
CA LYS A 114 11.68 9.99 5.75
C LYS A 114 11.41 9.53 7.18
N GLY A 115 10.77 10.36 8.00
CA GLY A 115 10.51 10.07 9.41
C GLY A 115 10.48 11.32 10.29
N PHE A 116 10.66 11.12 11.59
CA PHE A 116 10.62 12.14 12.63
C PHE A 116 11.98 12.34 13.29
N HIS A 117 12.25 13.59 13.65
CA HIS A 117 13.30 13.97 14.57
C HIS A 117 12.68 14.80 15.71
N ALA A 118 12.93 14.41 16.95
CA ALA A 118 12.42 15.10 18.12
C ALA A 118 13.49 15.25 19.21
N THR A 119 13.30 16.22 20.09
CA THR A 119 14.11 16.39 21.30
C THR A 119 13.22 16.51 22.52
N ASP A 120 13.64 16.02 23.65
CA ASP A 120 12.97 16.23 24.93
C ASP A 120 13.60 17.40 25.72
N THR A 121 12.95 17.79 26.81
CA THR A 121 13.44 18.86 27.71
C THR A 121 14.75 18.54 28.43
N LYS A 122 15.19 17.29 28.37
CA LYS A 122 16.46 16.81 28.95
C LYS A 122 17.60 16.81 27.94
N GLY A 123 17.31 17.16 26.68
CA GLY A 123 18.28 17.17 25.58
C GLY A 123 18.48 15.81 24.90
N ASN A 124 17.66 14.80 25.17
CA ASN A 124 17.72 13.56 24.42
C ASN A 124 17.17 13.75 23.01
N SER A 125 17.84 13.14 22.04
CA SER A 125 17.47 13.16 20.63
C SER A 125 16.79 11.86 20.24
N TYR A 126 15.67 11.96 19.54
CA TYR A 126 14.84 10.85 19.07
C TYR A 126 14.71 10.92 17.56
N GLN A 127 14.92 9.82 16.88
CA GLN A 127 14.74 9.69 15.44
C GLN A 127 13.91 8.43 15.18
N PHE A 128 12.83 8.57 14.41
CA PHE A 128 12.01 7.43 13.97
C PHE A 128 11.69 7.54 12.49
N GLY A 129 11.93 6.47 11.73
CA GLY A 129 11.68 6.48 10.29
C GLY A 129 12.38 5.36 9.52
N SER A 130 12.54 5.55 8.21
CA SER A 130 13.13 4.57 7.30
C SER A 130 14.60 4.25 7.61
N ALA A 131 15.08 3.07 7.19
CA ALA A 131 16.47 2.65 7.34
C ALA A 131 17.47 3.69 6.80
N LYS A 132 17.16 4.27 5.64
CA LYS A 132 17.98 5.31 5.02
C LYS A 132 18.05 6.59 5.87
N PHE A 133 16.95 6.98 6.50
CA PHE A 133 16.90 8.17 7.36
C PHE A 133 17.67 7.95 8.66
N ILE A 134 17.52 6.79 9.27
CA ILE A 134 18.18 6.39 10.52
C ILE A 134 19.65 5.99 10.29
N GLN A 135 20.06 5.82 9.04
CA GLN A 135 21.40 5.35 8.65
C GLN A 135 21.71 3.96 9.18
N ILE A 136 20.76 3.01 9.02
CA ILE A 136 20.97 1.60 9.32
C ILE A 136 21.92 1.02 8.27
N THR A 137 22.97 0.36 8.71
CA THR A 137 24.01 -0.22 7.85
C THR A 137 24.02 -1.74 7.86
N ASP A 138 23.26 -2.37 8.76
CA ASP A 138 23.14 -3.82 8.83
C ASP A 138 22.06 -4.33 7.87
N PRO A 139 22.44 -5.03 6.77
CA PRO A 139 21.49 -5.51 5.78
C PRO A 139 20.47 -6.54 6.32
N LEU A 140 20.84 -7.30 7.37
CA LEU A 140 19.95 -8.30 7.95
C LEU A 140 18.80 -7.64 8.70
N ILE A 141 19.10 -6.56 9.45
CA ILE A 141 18.11 -5.79 10.17
C ILE A 141 17.21 -5.02 9.17
N GLU A 142 17.80 -4.42 8.14
CA GLU A 142 17.05 -3.68 7.11
C GLU A 142 16.09 -4.58 6.32
N LYS A 143 16.44 -5.85 6.12
CA LYS A 143 15.59 -6.80 5.38
C LYS A 143 14.26 -7.09 6.09
N ASP A 144 14.29 -7.23 7.41
CA ASP A 144 13.15 -7.70 8.21
C ASP A 144 12.27 -6.55 8.72
N PHE A 145 12.85 -5.35 8.87
CA PHE A 145 12.17 -4.19 9.43
C PHE A 145 12.16 -3.00 8.47
N GLN A 146 11.12 -2.17 8.54
CA GLN A 146 10.93 -1.02 7.65
C GLN A 146 11.11 0.31 8.37
N LEU A 147 10.80 0.36 9.66
CA LEU A 147 10.90 1.57 10.48
C LEU A 147 11.79 1.29 11.69
N PHE A 148 12.56 2.30 12.09
CA PHE A 148 13.59 2.19 13.11
C PHE A 148 13.50 3.36 14.07
N LEU A 149 13.65 3.07 15.36
CA LEU A 149 13.74 4.06 16.44
C LEU A 149 15.17 4.14 16.94
N LYS A 150 15.74 5.35 16.92
CA LYS A 150 17.05 5.67 17.46
C LYS A 150 16.89 6.71 18.56
N VAL A 151 17.54 6.52 19.69
CA VAL A 151 17.58 7.48 20.79
C VAL A 151 19.04 7.74 21.14
N ASN A 152 19.44 8.99 21.21
CA ASN A 152 20.84 9.39 21.48
C ASN A 152 21.88 8.65 20.65
N ASN A 153 21.56 8.43 19.36
CA ASN A 153 22.38 7.70 18.42
C ASN A 153 22.45 6.16 18.62
N GLU A 154 21.70 5.59 19.57
CA GLU A 154 21.57 4.15 19.80
C GLU A 154 20.29 3.61 19.13
N LEU A 155 20.38 2.47 18.45
CA LEU A 155 19.21 1.77 17.90
C LEU A 155 18.44 1.09 19.04
N VAL A 156 17.22 1.58 19.30
CA VAL A 156 16.38 1.14 20.42
C VAL A 156 15.36 0.11 19.99
N ALA A 157 14.71 0.34 18.86
CA ALA A 157 13.68 -0.57 18.36
C ALA A 157 13.54 -0.50 16.84
N ALA A 158 12.93 -1.54 16.28
CA ALA A 158 12.46 -1.53 14.90
C ALA A 158 11.06 -2.13 14.78
N VAL A 159 10.36 -1.69 13.74
CA VAL A 159 8.99 -2.11 13.44
C VAL A 159 8.95 -2.74 12.07
N SER A 160 8.41 -3.96 12.01
CA SER A 160 8.02 -4.64 10.79
C SER A 160 6.55 -4.35 10.53
N ILE A 161 6.24 -3.85 9.34
CA ILE A 161 4.88 -3.55 8.90
C ILE A 161 4.54 -4.36 7.67
N SER A 162 3.30 -4.84 7.61
CA SER A 162 2.75 -5.52 6.45
C SER A 162 1.47 -4.85 5.99
N ASP A 163 1.24 -4.86 4.70
CA ASP A 163 -0.01 -4.46 4.07
C ASP A 163 -0.71 -5.74 3.60
N GLU A 164 -1.89 -6.02 4.15
CA GLU A 164 -2.59 -7.27 3.86
C GLU A 164 -3.22 -7.26 2.47
N THR A 165 -3.12 -8.37 1.78
CA THR A 165 -3.81 -8.60 0.50
C THR A 165 -5.32 -8.59 0.70
N LYS A 166 -6.05 -7.97 -0.24
CA LYS A 166 -7.51 -7.99 -0.23
C LYS A 166 -8.03 -9.41 -0.40
N SER A 167 -9.08 -9.74 0.34
CA SER A 167 -9.84 -10.95 0.09
C SER A 167 -10.35 -10.93 -1.35
N GLY A 168 -10.09 -12.00 -2.12
CA GLY A 168 -10.44 -12.08 -3.53
C GLY A 168 -9.39 -11.58 -4.52
N ALA A 169 -8.28 -10.97 -4.08
CA ALA A 169 -7.21 -10.53 -5.00
C ALA A 169 -6.64 -11.71 -5.82
N ARG A 170 -6.38 -12.86 -5.18
CA ARG A 170 -5.91 -14.06 -5.85
C ARG A 170 -6.95 -14.66 -6.81
N GLU A 171 -8.21 -14.64 -6.43
CA GLU A 171 -9.30 -15.11 -7.29
C GLU A 171 -9.41 -14.25 -8.55
N LEU A 172 -9.28 -12.92 -8.39
CA LEU A 172 -9.30 -11.97 -9.48
C LEU A 172 -8.15 -12.21 -10.48
N THR A 173 -6.92 -12.36 -10.00
CA THR A 173 -5.75 -12.60 -10.86
C THR A 173 -5.84 -13.94 -11.58
N ASN A 174 -6.30 -14.99 -10.90
CA ASN A 174 -6.56 -16.30 -11.52
C ASN A 174 -7.63 -16.18 -12.61
N TYR A 175 -8.73 -15.44 -12.36
CA TYR A 175 -9.77 -15.21 -13.37
C TYR A 175 -9.21 -14.58 -14.66
N PHE A 176 -8.29 -13.61 -14.55
CA PHE A 176 -7.66 -13.00 -15.73
C PHE A 176 -6.70 -13.96 -16.42
N ASN A 177 -5.92 -14.72 -15.67
CA ASN A 177 -5.01 -15.73 -16.22
C ASN A 177 -5.79 -16.82 -17.00
N ASP A 178 -6.93 -17.28 -16.47
CA ASP A 178 -7.81 -18.25 -17.13
C ASP A 178 -8.42 -17.70 -18.45
N LYS A 179 -8.53 -16.37 -18.55
CA LYS A 179 -8.95 -15.68 -19.78
C LYS A 179 -7.81 -15.35 -20.73
N ASN A 180 -6.59 -15.82 -20.45
CA ASN A 180 -5.37 -15.48 -21.18
C ASN A 180 -5.11 -13.97 -21.23
N ILE A 181 -5.43 -13.26 -20.15
CA ILE A 181 -5.11 -11.84 -19.95
C ILE A 181 -3.91 -11.79 -19.01
N GLU A 182 -2.81 -11.25 -19.50
CA GLU A 182 -1.57 -11.13 -18.76
C GLU A 182 -1.73 -10.16 -17.59
N THR A 183 -1.33 -10.58 -16.40
CA THR A 183 -1.37 -9.77 -15.18
C THR A 183 0.01 -9.27 -14.81
N ILE A 184 0.12 -7.96 -14.50
CA ILE A 184 1.37 -7.28 -14.20
C ILE A 184 1.22 -6.55 -12.87
N LEU A 185 2.18 -6.72 -11.96
CA LEU A 185 2.29 -5.93 -10.72
C LEU A 185 3.24 -4.77 -10.95
N LEU A 186 2.76 -3.55 -10.76
CA LEU A 186 3.56 -2.32 -10.77
C LEU A 186 3.64 -1.75 -9.35
N SER A 187 4.84 -1.52 -8.83
CA SER A 187 5.02 -0.99 -7.47
C SER A 187 6.34 -0.24 -7.27
N GLY A 188 6.33 0.74 -6.37
CA GLY A 188 7.53 1.43 -5.89
C GLY A 188 8.36 0.61 -4.88
N ASP A 189 7.85 -0.53 -4.42
CA ASP A 189 8.54 -1.39 -3.47
C ASP A 189 9.72 -2.13 -4.08
N ASN A 190 10.57 -2.70 -3.21
CA ASN A 190 11.69 -3.51 -3.64
C ASN A 190 11.22 -4.81 -4.34
N LYS A 191 12.09 -5.30 -5.23
CA LYS A 191 11.78 -6.45 -6.07
C LYS A 191 11.39 -7.70 -5.27
N GLN A 192 12.08 -7.99 -4.15
CA GLN A 192 11.83 -9.20 -3.36
C GLN A 192 10.40 -9.23 -2.78
N LYS A 193 9.91 -8.09 -2.26
CA LYS A 193 8.55 -7.97 -1.73
C LYS A 193 7.50 -8.08 -2.84
N CYS A 194 7.78 -7.48 -4.00
CA CYS A 194 6.90 -7.56 -5.16
C CYS A 194 6.84 -8.99 -5.72
N ASP A 195 7.98 -9.69 -5.82
CA ASP A 195 8.05 -11.08 -6.30
C ASP A 195 7.31 -12.04 -5.34
N ALA A 196 7.42 -11.84 -4.02
CA ALA A 196 6.70 -12.62 -3.03
C ALA A 196 5.17 -12.46 -3.19
N LEU A 197 4.70 -11.21 -3.31
CA LEU A 197 3.28 -10.91 -3.54
C LEU A 197 2.77 -11.46 -4.88
N ALA A 198 3.56 -11.32 -5.94
CA ALA A 198 3.21 -11.84 -7.26
C ALA A 198 3.08 -13.36 -7.26
N SER A 199 3.97 -14.07 -6.55
CA SER A 199 3.87 -15.53 -6.36
C SER A 199 2.62 -15.91 -5.56
N GLU A 200 2.31 -15.17 -4.49
CA GLU A 200 1.10 -15.40 -3.69
C GLU A 200 -0.16 -15.21 -4.52
N LEU A 201 -0.21 -14.18 -5.37
CA LEU A 201 -1.38 -13.81 -6.17
C LEU A 201 -1.38 -14.43 -7.58
N ASN A 202 -0.38 -15.23 -7.95
CA ASN A 202 -0.25 -15.81 -9.28
C ASN A 202 -0.23 -14.76 -10.40
N ILE A 203 0.55 -13.67 -10.20
CA ILE A 203 0.74 -12.60 -11.19
C ILE A 203 1.90 -12.95 -12.11
N ASN A 204 1.75 -12.71 -13.42
CA ASN A 204 2.68 -13.16 -14.44
C ASN A 204 3.98 -12.35 -14.49
N GLU A 205 3.92 -11.04 -14.29
CA GLU A 205 5.06 -10.13 -14.43
C GLU A 205 5.13 -9.13 -13.28
N VAL A 206 6.35 -8.73 -12.92
CA VAL A 206 6.61 -7.75 -11.84
C VAL A 206 7.48 -6.62 -12.34
N ILE A 207 7.00 -5.39 -12.17
CA ILE A 207 7.74 -4.15 -12.41
C ILE A 207 7.89 -3.43 -11.07
N ALA A 208 9.01 -3.66 -10.41
CA ALA A 208 9.33 -3.12 -9.09
C ALA A 208 10.18 -1.83 -9.16
N ASN A 209 10.34 -1.15 -8.01
CA ASN A 209 11.14 0.08 -7.88
C ASN A 209 10.71 1.23 -8.78
N GLN A 210 9.43 1.31 -9.16
CA GLN A 210 8.89 2.39 -9.98
C GLN A 210 8.23 3.43 -9.07
N LEU A 211 8.78 4.64 -9.05
CA LEU A 211 8.18 5.77 -8.36
C LEU A 211 7.27 6.53 -9.34
N PRO A 212 6.14 7.09 -8.88
CA PRO A 212 5.36 8.02 -9.67
C PRO A 212 6.22 9.24 -10.03
N GLU A 213 6.18 9.66 -11.29
CA GLU A 213 6.83 10.90 -11.74
C GLU A 213 6.09 12.14 -11.20
#